data_b35ecabda570d6972060900525d1652d
#
_entry.id   b35ecabda570d6972060900525d1652d
#
_cell.length_a   1.000
_cell.length_b   1.000
_cell.length_c   1.000
_cell.angle_alpha   90.00
_cell.angle_beta   90.00
_cell.angle_gamma   90.00
#
_symmetry.space_group_name_H-M   'P 1'
#
loop_
_entity.id
_entity.type
_entity.pdbx_description
1 polymer ?
#
loop_
_entity_poly.entity_id
_entity_poly.type
_entity_poly.pdbx_seq_one_letter_code
_entity_poly.pdbx_strand_id
1 'polypeptide(L)'
;QVMSFSMKSIKNEVSIYSEYFVEEVDYEKKGLINRLNSASKIIYSFDAKSKMKKLLQNYLPDLAHFHIFQHQISPSVFGPLRNNRIPIVLTLHDLKPICPSYKYYVNGKVCEACKGGKFYNCFKNKCTKGSTLGSLVNTIEMYFHYAMGYYQNVDRYIAVSLFYKQKMMEAGFPEKQVDYLPNYINAKDFDPLTEDKGYMLYFGRLSEEKGISTYLDAAKQNKDIPHLIVGTGPLEEALKSEAKDNGLTNVSFLGFKQGEELKKILSESTCVVVPSEWYENCPMTILEAFAAGRPVIGADIGGIPELIDVERDGFIFEPGNAQQLSEKIQWIWENRNKARKMGMHGRKKVEEKFNAKKHYEGLMAIYNSVLGTM
;
A
#
# COMPACT_ATOMS: atom_id res chain seq x y z
N GLN A 1 -11.94 -15.73 -18.67
CA GLN A 1 -10.83 -15.16 -19.44
C GLN A 1 -10.51 -13.77 -18.90
N VAL A 2 -9.21 -13.41 -18.82
CA VAL A 2 -8.76 -12.10 -18.35
C VAL A 2 -8.23 -11.29 -19.54
N MET A 3 -8.68 -10.03 -19.66
CA MET A 3 -8.16 -9.05 -20.60
C MET A 3 -7.39 -7.99 -19.82
N SER A 4 -6.18 -7.63 -20.28
CA SER A 4 -5.38 -6.60 -19.64
C SER A 4 -5.47 -5.26 -20.38
N PHE A 5 -5.55 -4.16 -19.62
CA PHE A 5 -5.43 -2.79 -20.12
C PHE A 5 -4.50 -2.01 -19.17
N SER A 6 -3.38 -1.54 -19.66
CA SER A 6 -2.31 -0.99 -18.84
C SER A 6 -1.57 0.14 -19.58
N MET A 7 -0.61 0.75 -18.90
CA MET A 7 0.45 1.51 -19.57
C MET A 7 1.50 0.55 -20.15
N LYS A 8 2.17 0.96 -21.22
CA LYS A 8 3.31 0.24 -21.77
C LYS A 8 4.51 0.35 -20.82
N SER A 9 5.12 -0.77 -20.50
CA SER A 9 6.35 -0.85 -19.72
C SER A 9 7.17 -2.07 -20.16
N ILE A 10 8.48 -1.97 -20.05
CA ILE A 10 9.40 -3.12 -20.29
C ILE A 10 9.18 -4.26 -19.27
N LYS A 11 8.49 -3.97 -18.18
CA LYS A 11 8.14 -4.93 -17.10
C LYS A 11 6.81 -5.62 -17.33
N ASN A 12 6.06 -5.25 -18.37
CA ASN A 12 4.78 -5.89 -18.65
C ASN A 12 5.01 -7.32 -19.13
N GLU A 13 4.16 -8.22 -18.64
CA GLU A 13 4.03 -9.54 -19.25
C GLU A 13 3.52 -9.42 -20.69
N VAL A 14 3.82 -10.41 -21.50
CA VAL A 14 3.35 -10.48 -22.89
C VAL A 14 1.82 -10.56 -22.89
N SER A 15 1.16 -9.64 -23.58
CA SER A 15 -0.29 -9.58 -23.70
C SER A 15 -0.72 -9.37 -25.14
N ILE A 16 -1.69 -10.15 -25.60
CA ILE A 16 -2.31 -9.96 -26.92
C ILE A 16 -3.08 -8.64 -27.03
N TYR A 17 -3.35 -7.97 -25.88
CA TYR A 17 -4.03 -6.68 -25.81
C TYR A 17 -3.06 -5.49 -25.75
N SER A 18 -1.74 -5.73 -25.88
CA SER A 18 -0.70 -4.70 -25.73
C SER A 18 -0.82 -3.52 -26.72
N GLU A 19 -1.45 -3.73 -27.88
CA GLU A 19 -1.75 -2.67 -28.85
C GLU A 19 -2.66 -1.56 -28.29
N TYR A 20 -3.52 -1.90 -27.30
CA TYR A 20 -4.43 -0.97 -26.65
C TYR A 20 -3.80 -0.27 -25.43
N PHE A 21 -2.56 -0.62 -25.04
CA PHE A 21 -1.91 -0.02 -23.87
C PHE A 21 -1.53 1.43 -24.12
N VAL A 22 -1.69 2.25 -23.09
CA VAL A 22 -1.33 3.68 -23.15
C VAL A 22 0.18 3.87 -23.02
N GLU A 23 0.70 4.93 -23.63
CA GLU A 23 2.10 5.29 -23.44
C GLU A 23 2.33 5.76 -22.00
N GLU A 24 3.45 5.37 -21.40
CA GLU A 24 3.84 5.80 -20.06
C GLU A 24 3.98 7.33 -20.01
N VAL A 25 3.38 7.95 -19.01
CA VAL A 25 3.51 9.38 -18.76
C VAL A 25 4.74 9.61 -17.90
N ASP A 26 5.76 10.22 -18.48
CA ASP A 26 6.97 10.61 -17.77
C ASP A 26 6.76 11.97 -17.09
N TYR A 27 6.67 11.95 -15.76
CA TYR A 27 6.47 13.14 -14.93
C TYR A 27 7.77 13.91 -14.63
N GLU A 28 8.93 13.33 -14.95
CA GLU A 28 10.25 13.94 -14.70
C GLU A 28 10.74 14.82 -15.87
N LYS A 29 10.08 14.72 -17.02
CA LYS A 29 10.40 15.56 -18.18
C LYS A 29 10.33 17.02 -17.84
N LYS A 30 11.47 17.72 -18.04
CA LYS A 30 11.59 19.16 -17.86
C LYS A 30 10.88 19.92 -18.98
N GLY A 31 10.39 21.13 -18.67
CA GLY A 31 9.73 22.03 -19.62
C GLY A 31 8.25 22.27 -19.31
N LEU A 32 7.79 23.50 -19.50
CA LEU A 32 6.43 23.92 -19.15
C LEU A 32 5.37 23.16 -19.95
N ILE A 33 5.58 22.99 -21.25
CA ILE A 33 4.64 22.28 -22.15
C ILE A 33 4.50 20.80 -21.74
N ASN A 34 5.61 20.14 -21.42
CA ASN A 34 5.58 18.74 -20.97
C ASN A 34 4.82 18.59 -19.65
N ARG A 35 5.03 19.51 -18.71
CA ARG A 35 4.31 19.53 -17.43
C ARG A 35 2.81 19.76 -17.60
N LEU A 36 2.41 20.68 -18.49
CA LEU A 36 0.99 20.90 -18.81
C LEU A 36 0.36 19.68 -19.48
N ASN A 37 1.05 19.06 -20.42
CA ASN A 37 0.57 17.84 -21.06
C ASN A 37 0.45 16.67 -20.06
N SER A 38 1.41 16.50 -19.16
CA SER A 38 1.31 15.48 -18.10
C SER A 38 0.17 15.77 -17.14
N ALA A 39 0.00 17.03 -16.72
CA ALA A 39 -1.10 17.46 -15.86
C ALA A 39 -2.48 17.21 -16.50
N SER A 40 -2.65 17.53 -17.80
CA SER A 40 -3.90 17.27 -18.51
C SER A 40 -4.24 15.77 -18.56
N LYS A 41 -3.25 14.90 -18.75
CA LYS A 41 -3.44 13.44 -18.77
C LYS A 41 -3.82 12.88 -17.41
N ILE A 42 -3.30 13.45 -16.31
CA ILE A 42 -3.72 13.09 -14.94
C ILE A 42 -5.20 13.37 -14.75
N ILE A 43 -5.66 14.56 -15.15
CA ILE A 43 -7.05 14.98 -15.00
C ILE A 43 -7.96 14.18 -15.95
N TYR A 44 -7.57 14.10 -17.23
CA TYR A 44 -8.35 13.42 -18.26
C TYR A 44 -7.49 12.95 -19.43
N SER A 45 -7.31 11.64 -19.57
CA SER A 45 -6.54 11.05 -20.66
C SER A 45 -7.44 10.73 -21.87
N PHE A 46 -7.38 11.57 -22.89
CA PHE A 46 -8.08 11.30 -24.17
C PHE A 46 -7.53 10.05 -24.88
N ASP A 47 -6.21 9.79 -24.78
CA ASP A 47 -5.57 8.61 -25.34
C ASP A 47 -6.09 7.34 -24.68
N ALA A 48 -6.10 7.28 -23.33
CA ALA A 48 -6.64 6.13 -22.60
C ALA A 48 -8.11 5.87 -22.95
N LYS A 49 -8.93 6.93 -23.01
CA LYS A 49 -10.33 6.82 -23.42
C LYS A 49 -10.48 6.27 -24.83
N SER A 50 -9.68 6.75 -25.79
CA SER A 50 -9.73 6.31 -27.19
C SER A 50 -9.32 4.85 -27.32
N LYS A 51 -8.24 4.46 -26.64
CA LYS A 51 -7.75 3.07 -26.64
C LYS A 51 -8.72 2.11 -25.97
N MET A 52 -9.33 2.52 -24.84
CA MET A 52 -10.41 1.75 -24.22
C MET A 52 -11.59 1.57 -25.16
N LYS A 53 -12.03 2.63 -25.88
CA LYS A 53 -13.09 2.50 -26.88
C LYS A 53 -12.75 1.47 -27.97
N LYS A 54 -11.51 1.51 -28.49
CA LYS A 54 -11.05 0.55 -29.50
C LYS A 54 -11.03 -0.88 -28.96
N LEU A 55 -10.54 -1.07 -27.73
CA LEU A 55 -10.57 -2.38 -27.08
C LEU A 55 -12.00 -2.93 -26.99
N LEU A 56 -12.95 -2.10 -26.56
CA LEU A 56 -14.35 -2.49 -26.37
C LEU A 56 -15.12 -2.71 -27.68
N GLN A 57 -14.61 -2.24 -28.82
CA GLN A 57 -15.17 -2.57 -30.13
C GLN A 57 -14.89 -4.02 -30.54
N ASN A 58 -13.77 -4.57 -30.06
CA ASN A 58 -13.34 -5.93 -30.44
C ASN A 58 -13.59 -6.95 -29.31
N TYR A 59 -13.67 -6.49 -28.05
CA TYR A 59 -13.78 -7.34 -26.87
C TYR A 59 -14.70 -6.70 -25.84
N LEU A 60 -15.74 -7.40 -25.43
CA LEU A 60 -16.68 -6.94 -24.41
C LEU A 60 -16.52 -7.80 -23.16
N PRO A 61 -15.86 -7.29 -22.10
CA PRO A 61 -15.76 -7.98 -20.83
C PRO A 61 -17.08 -7.92 -20.06
N ASP A 62 -17.33 -8.90 -19.19
CA ASP A 62 -18.48 -8.93 -18.30
C ASP A 62 -18.36 -7.85 -17.20
N LEU A 63 -17.13 -7.55 -16.75
CA LEU A 63 -16.82 -6.50 -15.78
C LEU A 63 -15.39 -5.96 -15.99
N ALA A 64 -15.12 -4.76 -15.46
CA ALA A 64 -13.80 -4.16 -15.44
C ALA A 64 -13.32 -3.97 -14.00
N HIS A 65 -12.18 -4.56 -13.66
CA HIS A 65 -11.57 -4.42 -12.35
C HIS A 65 -10.30 -3.56 -12.41
N PHE A 66 -10.23 -2.51 -11.60
CA PHE A 66 -9.16 -1.53 -11.60
C PHE A 66 -8.26 -1.64 -10.37
N HIS A 67 -6.95 -1.47 -10.60
CA HIS A 67 -5.90 -1.35 -9.60
C HIS A 67 -4.98 -0.18 -9.96
N ILE A 68 -4.71 0.76 -9.06
CA ILE A 68 -3.72 1.86 -9.17
C ILE A 68 -3.62 2.46 -10.59
N PHE A 69 -4.70 2.97 -11.15
CA PHE A 69 -4.78 3.42 -12.55
C PHE A 69 -4.69 4.96 -12.70
N GLN A 70 -4.84 5.70 -11.61
CA GLN A 70 -5.25 7.10 -11.61
C GLN A 70 -4.32 8.02 -12.39
N HIS A 71 -3.01 7.89 -12.29
CA HIS A 71 -2.08 8.84 -12.88
C HIS A 71 -1.67 8.50 -14.33
N GLN A 72 -1.75 7.26 -14.74
CA GLN A 72 -1.33 6.83 -16.08
C GLN A 72 -2.50 6.69 -17.06
N ILE A 73 -3.65 6.24 -16.57
CA ILE A 73 -4.83 5.93 -17.37
C ILE A 73 -5.92 6.99 -17.17
N SER A 74 -6.14 7.47 -15.94
CA SER A 74 -7.22 8.34 -15.46
C SER A 74 -8.63 7.72 -15.53
N PRO A 75 -9.62 8.26 -14.78
CA PRO A 75 -11.01 7.80 -14.85
C PRO A 75 -11.73 8.05 -16.18
N SER A 76 -11.06 8.67 -17.16
CA SER A 76 -11.62 8.89 -18.51
C SER A 76 -12.08 7.59 -19.19
N VAL A 77 -11.53 6.43 -18.81
CA VAL A 77 -11.90 5.10 -19.31
C VAL A 77 -13.25 4.61 -18.80
N PHE A 78 -13.79 5.19 -17.72
CA PHE A 78 -15.09 4.81 -17.17
C PHE A 78 -16.26 5.13 -18.12
N GLY A 79 -16.17 6.22 -18.88
CA GLY A 79 -17.19 6.57 -19.85
C GLY A 79 -17.44 5.50 -20.92
N PRO A 80 -16.42 5.02 -21.64
CA PRO A 80 -16.56 3.88 -22.56
C PRO A 80 -17.14 2.62 -21.93
N LEU A 81 -16.72 2.25 -20.73
CA LEU A 81 -17.25 1.09 -20.00
C LEU A 81 -18.74 1.26 -19.68
N ARG A 82 -19.13 2.41 -19.15
CA ARG A 82 -20.54 2.73 -18.83
C ARG A 82 -21.44 2.74 -20.06
N ASN A 83 -20.96 3.26 -21.20
CA ASN A 83 -21.71 3.26 -22.45
C ASN A 83 -22.00 1.82 -22.95
N ASN A 84 -21.17 0.86 -22.57
CA ASN A 84 -21.35 -0.56 -22.86
C ASN A 84 -21.98 -1.35 -21.69
N ARG A 85 -22.44 -0.65 -20.63
CA ARG A 85 -23.05 -1.25 -19.42
C ARG A 85 -22.12 -2.23 -18.71
N ILE A 86 -20.81 -2.05 -18.81
CA ILE A 86 -19.80 -2.88 -18.15
C ILE A 86 -19.61 -2.36 -16.71
N PRO A 87 -19.89 -3.18 -15.70
CA PRO A 87 -19.70 -2.79 -14.30
C PRO A 87 -18.23 -2.53 -13.96
N ILE A 88 -18.01 -1.62 -13.02
CA ILE A 88 -16.67 -1.18 -12.58
C ILE A 88 -16.44 -1.59 -11.14
N VAL A 89 -15.41 -2.40 -10.92
CA VAL A 89 -14.87 -2.75 -9.60
C VAL A 89 -13.53 -2.04 -9.41
N LEU A 90 -13.25 -1.51 -8.23
CA LEU A 90 -11.99 -0.82 -7.91
C LEU A 90 -11.42 -1.29 -6.58
N THR A 91 -10.24 -1.93 -6.62
CA THR A 91 -9.50 -2.23 -5.39
C THR A 91 -8.76 -1.00 -4.89
N LEU A 92 -8.98 -0.67 -3.62
CA LEU A 92 -8.37 0.46 -2.91
C LEU A 92 -6.99 0.05 -2.39
N HIS A 93 -5.94 0.29 -3.19
CA HIS A 93 -4.56 0.17 -2.73
C HIS A 93 -4.08 1.44 -2.00
N ASP A 94 -4.80 2.53 -2.21
CA ASP A 94 -4.64 3.81 -1.53
C ASP A 94 -6.01 4.52 -1.39
N LEU A 95 -6.03 5.66 -0.72
CA LEU A 95 -7.23 6.45 -0.49
C LEU A 95 -7.39 7.60 -1.51
N LYS A 96 -6.90 7.42 -2.74
CA LYS A 96 -7.04 8.43 -3.82
C LYS A 96 -8.49 8.89 -4.04
N PRO A 97 -9.52 8.04 -3.96
CA PRO A 97 -10.89 8.51 -4.13
C PRO A 97 -11.33 9.60 -3.13
N ILE A 98 -10.67 9.72 -1.98
CA ILE A 98 -11.06 10.65 -0.91
C ILE A 98 -9.92 11.58 -0.44
N CYS A 99 -8.70 11.38 -0.96
CA CYS A 99 -7.55 12.23 -0.68
C CYS A 99 -6.77 12.54 -1.97
N PRO A 100 -6.65 13.81 -2.41
CA PRO A 100 -5.96 14.15 -3.66
C PRO A 100 -4.52 13.65 -3.76
N SER A 101 -3.77 13.65 -2.65
CA SER A 101 -2.42 13.11 -2.55
C SER A 101 -2.37 11.62 -2.21
N TYR A 102 -3.53 10.94 -2.05
CA TYR A 102 -3.72 9.52 -1.67
C TYR A 102 -3.11 9.10 -0.32
N LYS A 103 -2.18 9.86 0.23
CA LYS A 103 -1.36 9.46 1.38
C LYS A 103 -2.03 9.67 2.74
N TYR A 104 -2.98 10.61 2.87
CA TYR A 104 -3.47 11.05 4.19
C TYR A 104 -2.33 11.46 5.16
N TYR A 105 -1.20 11.93 4.59
CA TYR A 105 0.00 12.26 5.32
C TYR A 105 0.68 13.48 4.70
N VAL A 106 1.08 14.44 5.51
CA VAL A 106 1.78 15.66 5.09
C VAL A 106 2.53 16.27 6.27
N ASN A 107 3.76 16.78 6.03
CA ASN A 107 4.59 17.43 7.04
C ASN A 107 4.77 16.56 8.32
N GLY A 108 5.10 15.29 8.16
CA GLY A 108 5.37 14.39 9.27
C GLY A 108 4.12 13.94 10.05
N LYS A 109 2.89 14.18 9.55
CA LYS A 109 1.66 13.89 10.31
C LYS A 109 0.55 13.35 9.42
N VAL A 110 -0.29 12.51 10.01
CA VAL A 110 -1.58 12.13 9.43
C VAL A 110 -2.41 13.39 9.19
N CYS A 111 -3.07 13.47 8.04
CA CYS A 111 -3.86 14.62 7.63
C CYS A 111 -5.20 14.20 7.03
N GLU A 112 -6.29 14.64 7.65
CA GLU A 112 -7.67 14.45 7.19
C GLU A 112 -8.36 15.76 6.76
N ALA A 113 -7.58 16.81 6.46
CA ALA A 113 -8.12 18.14 6.17
C ALA A 113 -9.04 18.19 4.93
N CYS A 114 -8.94 17.21 4.03
CA CYS A 114 -9.79 17.10 2.82
C CYS A 114 -11.14 16.43 3.07
N LYS A 115 -11.43 15.96 4.28
CA LYS A 115 -12.73 15.35 4.64
C LYS A 115 -13.89 16.27 4.27
N GLY A 116 -14.97 15.67 3.76
CA GLY A 116 -16.14 16.42 3.30
C GLY A 116 -15.93 17.19 1.98
N GLY A 117 -14.99 16.73 1.12
CA GLY A 117 -14.76 17.32 -0.20
C GLY A 117 -13.94 18.61 -0.19
N LYS A 118 -13.29 18.95 0.92
CA LYS A 118 -12.45 20.17 1.07
C LYS A 118 -11.08 19.99 0.40
N PHE A 119 -11.06 19.54 -0.86
CA PHE A 119 -9.84 19.18 -1.59
C PHE A 119 -8.85 20.34 -1.78
N TYR A 120 -9.29 21.59 -1.66
CA TYR A 120 -8.41 22.77 -1.67
C TYR A 120 -7.32 22.72 -0.59
N ASN A 121 -7.52 21.97 0.47
CA ASN A 121 -6.49 21.76 1.50
C ASN A 121 -5.26 21.04 0.95
N CYS A 122 -5.37 20.23 -0.10
CA CYS A 122 -4.21 19.63 -0.76
C CYS A 122 -3.28 20.70 -1.34
N PHE A 123 -3.85 21.70 -2.00
CA PHE A 123 -3.08 22.86 -2.51
C PHE A 123 -2.48 23.67 -1.36
N LYS A 124 -3.28 24.02 -0.35
CA LYS A 124 -2.86 24.82 0.81
C LYS A 124 -1.68 24.17 1.55
N ASN A 125 -1.74 22.86 1.76
CA ASN A 125 -0.73 22.09 2.50
C ASN A 125 0.40 21.57 1.62
N LYS A 126 0.41 21.88 0.29
CA LYS A 126 1.41 21.39 -0.66
C LYS A 126 1.66 19.88 -0.61
N CYS A 127 0.56 19.09 -0.51
CA CYS A 127 0.62 17.65 -0.23
C CYS A 127 1.38 16.81 -1.25
N THR A 128 1.55 17.32 -2.49
CA THR A 128 2.23 16.59 -3.57
C THR A 128 3.73 16.89 -3.54
N LYS A 129 4.49 16.16 -2.75
CA LYS A 129 5.95 16.28 -2.62
C LYS A 129 6.42 17.73 -2.34
N GLY A 130 5.66 18.50 -1.57
CA GLY A 130 5.95 19.93 -1.30
C GLY A 130 5.73 20.87 -2.50
N SER A 131 5.32 20.35 -3.65
CA SER A 131 5.12 21.13 -4.88
C SER A 131 3.77 21.86 -4.88
N THR A 132 3.78 23.18 -4.94
CA THR A 132 2.56 24.00 -5.06
C THR A 132 1.80 23.68 -6.35
N LEU A 133 2.49 23.58 -7.49
CA LEU A 133 1.88 23.30 -8.79
C LEU A 133 1.32 21.87 -8.85
N GLY A 134 2.08 20.87 -8.38
CA GLY A 134 1.61 19.48 -8.31
C GLY A 134 0.38 19.34 -7.41
N SER A 135 0.34 20.04 -6.28
CA SER A 135 -0.81 20.04 -5.37
C SER A 135 -2.03 20.75 -5.96
N LEU A 136 -1.82 21.80 -6.75
CA LEU A 136 -2.90 22.47 -7.49
C LEU A 136 -3.51 21.53 -8.53
N VAL A 137 -2.68 20.83 -9.31
CA VAL A 137 -3.15 19.84 -10.30
C VAL A 137 -3.99 18.74 -9.63
N ASN A 138 -3.50 18.16 -8.54
CA ASN A 138 -4.24 17.13 -7.82
C ASN A 138 -5.54 17.65 -7.18
N THR A 139 -5.58 18.91 -6.78
CA THR A 139 -6.80 19.56 -6.28
C THR A 139 -7.83 19.71 -7.40
N ILE A 140 -7.42 20.24 -8.56
CA ILE A 140 -8.30 20.39 -9.74
C ILE A 140 -8.79 19.03 -10.22
N GLU A 141 -7.88 18.05 -10.31
CA GLU A 141 -8.20 16.67 -10.65
C GLU A 141 -9.35 16.14 -9.80
N MET A 142 -9.23 16.26 -8.47
CA MET A 142 -10.25 15.75 -7.56
C MET A 142 -11.60 16.45 -7.72
N TYR A 143 -11.63 17.78 -7.79
CA TYR A 143 -12.89 18.48 -8.01
C TYR A 143 -13.51 18.13 -9.37
N PHE A 144 -12.70 17.99 -10.42
CA PHE A 144 -13.18 17.54 -11.73
C PHE A 144 -13.76 16.13 -11.68
N HIS A 145 -13.03 15.18 -11.08
CA HIS A 145 -13.48 13.78 -10.98
C HIS A 145 -14.77 13.65 -10.17
N TYR A 146 -14.93 14.43 -9.10
CA TYR A 146 -16.15 14.46 -8.31
C TYR A 146 -17.32 15.11 -9.06
N ALA A 147 -17.08 16.21 -9.75
CA ALA A 147 -18.09 16.88 -10.59
C ALA A 147 -18.58 15.97 -11.74
N MET A 148 -17.69 15.14 -12.28
CA MET A 148 -18.02 14.14 -13.30
C MET A 148 -18.61 12.83 -12.73
N GLY A 149 -18.70 12.70 -11.42
CA GLY A 149 -19.24 11.53 -10.75
C GLY A 149 -18.41 10.24 -10.93
N TYR A 150 -17.13 10.35 -11.26
CA TYR A 150 -16.34 9.15 -11.56
C TYR A 150 -16.24 8.19 -10.38
N TYR A 151 -15.92 8.68 -9.21
CA TYR A 151 -15.78 7.84 -8.02
C TYR A 151 -17.15 7.40 -7.47
N GLN A 152 -18.18 8.24 -7.57
CA GLN A 152 -19.53 7.89 -7.12
C GLN A 152 -20.17 6.78 -7.97
N ASN A 153 -19.74 6.67 -9.23
CA ASN A 153 -20.28 5.72 -10.19
C ASN A 153 -19.47 4.41 -10.32
N VAL A 154 -18.54 4.12 -9.42
CA VAL A 154 -17.94 2.78 -9.28
C VAL A 154 -18.96 1.84 -8.66
N ASP A 155 -19.19 0.65 -9.24
CA ASP A 155 -20.23 -0.27 -8.77
C ASP A 155 -19.85 -0.93 -7.44
N ARG A 156 -18.57 -1.30 -7.28
CA ARG A 156 -18.01 -1.84 -6.04
C ARG A 156 -16.57 -1.38 -5.82
N TYR A 157 -16.31 -0.98 -4.60
CA TYR A 157 -14.97 -0.82 -4.07
C TYR A 157 -14.57 -2.05 -3.27
N ILE A 158 -13.32 -2.47 -3.40
CA ILE A 158 -12.72 -3.51 -2.57
C ILE A 158 -11.71 -2.83 -1.67
N ALA A 159 -12.04 -2.67 -0.40
CA ALA A 159 -11.12 -2.21 0.63
C ALA A 159 -10.31 -3.41 1.15
N VAL A 160 -8.99 -3.29 1.14
CA VAL A 160 -8.11 -4.37 1.61
C VAL A 160 -7.84 -4.32 3.12
N SER A 161 -8.46 -3.36 3.82
CA SER A 161 -8.54 -3.27 5.29
C SER A 161 -9.91 -2.75 5.71
N LEU A 162 -10.35 -3.10 6.92
CA LEU A 162 -11.57 -2.54 7.52
C LEU A 162 -11.40 -1.05 7.77
N PHE A 163 -10.17 -0.62 8.11
CA PHE A 163 -9.83 0.79 8.24
C PHE A 163 -10.13 1.58 6.95
N TYR A 164 -9.71 1.08 5.77
CA TYR A 164 -10.00 1.74 4.50
C TYR A 164 -11.50 1.70 4.17
N LYS A 165 -12.19 0.59 4.45
CA LYS A 165 -13.64 0.51 4.33
C LYS A 165 -14.31 1.61 5.17
N GLN A 166 -13.91 1.75 6.43
CA GLN A 166 -14.43 2.78 7.32
C GLN A 166 -14.15 4.20 6.78
N LYS A 167 -12.92 4.48 6.32
CA LYS A 167 -12.58 5.80 5.75
C LYS A 167 -13.42 6.15 4.51
N MET A 168 -13.70 5.18 3.66
CA MET A 168 -14.61 5.39 2.52
C MET A 168 -16.05 5.69 2.99
N MET A 169 -16.56 4.97 3.99
CA MET A 169 -17.88 5.23 4.56
C MET A 169 -17.95 6.62 5.24
N GLU A 170 -16.92 7.00 5.99
CA GLU A 170 -16.79 8.34 6.58
C GLU A 170 -16.75 9.47 5.53
N ALA A 171 -16.29 9.17 4.33
CA ALA A 171 -16.31 10.09 3.20
C ALA A 171 -17.64 10.12 2.43
N GLY A 172 -18.65 9.34 2.87
CA GLY A 172 -20.00 9.33 2.31
C GLY A 172 -20.27 8.25 1.28
N PHE A 173 -19.36 7.30 1.06
CA PHE A 173 -19.63 6.14 0.21
C PHE A 173 -20.54 5.15 0.93
N PRO A 174 -21.62 4.66 0.29
CA PRO A 174 -22.55 3.72 0.91
C PRO A 174 -21.84 2.42 1.31
N GLU A 175 -22.17 1.86 2.48
CA GLU A 175 -21.58 0.60 2.95
C GLU A 175 -21.71 -0.53 1.94
N LYS A 176 -22.88 -0.66 1.30
CA LYS A 176 -23.16 -1.65 0.25
C LYS A 176 -22.28 -1.54 -0.99
N GLN A 177 -21.55 -0.43 -1.16
CA GLN A 177 -20.66 -0.18 -2.28
C GLN A 177 -19.20 -0.51 -1.94
N VAL A 178 -18.88 -0.77 -0.67
CA VAL A 178 -17.51 -1.00 -0.21
C VAL A 178 -17.40 -2.36 0.48
N ASP A 179 -16.89 -3.34 -0.26
CA ASP A 179 -16.61 -4.67 0.28
C ASP A 179 -15.23 -4.71 0.95
N TYR A 180 -15.07 -5.62 1.89
CA TYR A 180 -13.78 -5.92 2.52
C TYR A 180 -13.20 -7.22 1.94
N LEU A 181 -12.01 -7.14 1.39
CA LEU A 181 -11.25 -8.30 0.92
C LEU A 181 -9.76 -8.04 1.11
N PRO A 182 -9.13 -8.61 2.14
CA PRO A 182 -7.72 -8.34 2.43
C PRO A 182 -6.79 -8.92 1.36
N ASN A 183 -5.57 -8.40 1.30
CA ASN A 183 -4.49 -8.99 0.52
C ASN A 183 -4.24 -10.43 1.00
N TYR A 184 -3.62 -11.23 0.14
CA TYR A 184 -3.24 -12.60 0.45
C TYR A 184 -1.75 -12.82 0.22
N ILE A 185 -1.25 -13.91 0.80
CA ILE A 185 0.12 -14.37 0.56
C ILE A 185 0.12 -15.88 0.34
N ASN A 186 1.03 -16.35 -0.51
CA ASN A 186 1.28 -17.77 -0.62
C ASN A 186 2.32 -18.18 0.45
N ALA A 187 1.84 -18.67 1.57
CA ALA A 187 2.70 -19.05 2.68
C ALA A 187 3.74 -20.14 2.31
N LYS A 188 3.47 -20.93 1.26
CA LYS A 188 4.40 -21.98 0.77
C LYS A 188 5.69 -21.42 0.14
N ASP A 189 5.67 -20.13 -0.23
CA ASP A 189 6.85 -19.46 -0.79
C ASP A 189 7.88 -19.07 0.29
N PHE A 190 7.58 -19.35 1.56
CA PHE A 190 8.40 -19.01 2.73
C PHE A 190 8.62 -20.25 3.59
N ASP A 191 9.87 -20.50 3.94
CA ASP A 191 10.27 -21.57 4.85
C ASP A 191 10.41 -21.02 6.27
N PRO A 192 9.51 -21.39 7.22
CA PRO A 192 9.64 -20.94 8.59
C PRO A 192 10.79 -21.71 9.27
N LEU A 193 11.88 -21.00 9.54
CA LEU A 193 13.00 -21.59 10.27
C LEU A 193 12.67 -21.74 11.76
N THR A 194 13.11 -22.86 12.34
CA THR A 194 12.93 -23.14 13.79
C THR A 194 13.83 -22.28 14.67
N GLU A 195 14.97 -21.82 14.14
CA GLU A 195 15.93 -20.97 14.83
C GLU A 195 16.15 -19.68 14.07
N ASP A 196 16.32 -18.60 14.79
CA ASP A 196 16.65 -17.29 14.24
C ASP A 196 18.11 -16.91 14.55
N LYS A 197 18.67 -15.96 13.80
CA LYS A 197 20.04 -15.49 13.96
C LYS A 197 20.21 -14.34 14.94
N GLY A 198 19.15 -13.95 15.65
CA GLY A 198 19.24 -12.95 16.69
C GLY A 198 19.34 -11.51 16.17
N TYR A 199 18.34 -11.06 15.43
CA TYR A 199 18.20 -9.66 15.05
C TYR A 199 16.74 -9.24 14.82
N MET A 200 16.46 -7.95 15.05
CA MET A 200 15.22 -7.31 14.67
C MET A 200 15.32 -6.84 13.23
N LEU A 201 14.27 -7.00 12.44
CA LEU A 201 14.27 -6.68 11.02
C LEU A 201 13.24 -5.59 10.69
N TYR A 202 13.69 -4.53 10.03
CA TYR A 202 12.83 -3.66 9.22
C TYR A 202 13.12 -3.95 7.75
N PHE A 203 12.07 -4.07 6.92
CA PHE A 203 12.24 -4.10 5.48
C PHE A 203 11.13 -3.30 4.78
N GLY A 204 11.52 -2.46 3.85
CA GLY A 204 10.62 -1.57 3.12
C GLY A 204 11.31 -0.31 2.61
N ARG A 205 10.49 0.60 2.08
CA ARG A 205 10.99 1.89 1.59
C ARG A 205 11.47 2.78 2.73
N LEU A 206 12.65 3.40 2.55
CA LEU A 206 13.22 4.34 3.51
C LEU A 206 12.67 5.75 3.24
N SER A 207 11.48 6.04 3.78
CA SER A 207 10.76 7.30 3.62
C SER A 207 10.10 7.72 4.94
N GLU A 208 9.79 9.01 5.06
CA GLU A 208 9.35 9.66 6.31
C GLU A 208 8.16 8.93 6.95
N GLU A 209 7.15 8.62 6.16
CA GLU A 209 5.92 7.98 6.62
C GLU A 209 6.11 6.57 7.20
N LYS A 210 7.28 5.96 6.98
CA LYS A 210 7.58 4.59 7.46
C LYS A 210 8.16 4.55 8.86
N GLY A 211 8.41 5.72 9.50
CA GLY A 211 8.79 5.80 10.91
C GLY A 211 10.15 5.19 11.27
N ILE A 212 11.12 5.19 10.32
CA ILE A 212 12.42 4.54 10.55
C ILE A 212 13.22 5.30 11.63
N SER A 213 13.08 6.63 11.75
CA SER A 213 13.72 7.40 12.83
C SER A 213 13.22 6.94 14.21
N THR A 214 11.91 6.69 14.36
CA THR A 214 11.35 6.09 15.59
C THR A 214 11.97 4.72 15.87
N TYR A 215 12.20 3.91 14.82
CA TYR A 215 12.89 2.63 14.98
C TYR A 215 14.37 2.78 15.38
N LEU A 216 15.11 3.77 14.84
CA LEU A 216 16.47 4.06 15.25
C LEU A 216 16.54 4.54 16.71
N ASP A 217 15.60 5.37 17.15
CA ASP A 217 15.50 5.82 18.55
C ASP A 217 15.20 4.65 19.49
N ALA A 218 14.40 3.67 19.09
CA ALA A 218 14.20 2.44 19.85
C ALA A 218 15.46 1.56 19.87
N ALA A 219 16.19 1.45 18.75
CA ALA A 219 17.44 0.70 18.66
C ALA A 219 18.54 1.30 19.55
N LYS A 220 18.55 2.63 19.72
CA LYS A 220 19.46 3.35 20.63
C LYS A 220 19.26 2.95 22.09
N GLN A 221 18.04 2.59 22.48
CA GLN A 221 17.72 2.12 23.84
C GLN A 221 18.02 0.62 24.02
N ASN A 222 18.20 -0.14 22.94
CA ASN A 222 18.44 -1.58 22.91
C ASN A 222 19.82 -1.90 22.31
N LYS A 223 20.89 -1.34 22.87
CA LYS A 223 22.25 -1.37 22.28
C LYS A 223 22.82 -2.77 22.05
N ASP A 224 22.41 -3.73 22.85
CA ASP A 224 22.89 -5.12 22.76
C ASP A 224 22.08 -5.97 21.76
N ILE A 225 21.04 -5.41 21.18
CA ILE A 225 20.19 -6.10 20.22
C ILE A 225 20.57 -5.68 18.80
N PRO A 226 20.92 -6.61 17.89
CA PRO A 226 21.19 -6.30 16.50
C PRO A 226 19.90 -5.92 15.73
N HIS A 227 19.99 -4.87 14.91
CA HIS A 227 18.92 -4.38 14.05
C HIS A 227 19.37 -4.36 12.60
N LEU A 228 18.63 -5.00 11.72
CA LEU A 228 18.86 -4.96 10.28
C LEU A 228 17.79 -4.12 9.58
N ILE A 229 18.23 -3.21 8.71
CA ILE A 229 17.37 -2.36 7.90
C ILE A 229 17.59 -2.71 6.44
N VAL A 230 16.55 -3.24 5.79
CA VAL A 230 16.55 -3.65 4.38
C VAL A 230 15.65 -2.72 3.57
N GLY A 231 16.20 -2.17 2.50
CA GLY A 231 15.49 -1.30 1.57
C GLY A 231 16.28 -0.07 1.19
N THR A 232 15.68 0.73 0.33
CA THR A 232 16.22 2.02 -0.14
C THR A 232 15.12 3.07 -0.14
N GLY A 233 15.49 4.34 -0.23
CA GLY A 233 14.51 5.41 -0.30
C GLY A 233 15.11 6.79 -0.15
N PRO A 234 14.27 7.84 -0.22
CA PRO A 234 14.76 9.22 -0.19
C PRO A 234 15.46 9.61 1.12
N LEU A 235 15.22 8.88 2.21
CA LEU A 235 15.86 9.16 3.52
C LEU A 235 17.08 8.26 3.81
N GLU A 236 17.51 7.40 2.90
CA GLU A 236 18.57 6.43 3.15
C GLU A 236 19.84 7.05 3.73
N GLU A 237 20.37 8.08 3.09
CA GLU A 237 21.61 8.72 3.53
C GLU A 237 21.41 9.50 4.84
N ALA A 238 20.26 10.15 5.02
CA ALA A 238 19.93 10.85 6.26
C ALA A 238 19.85 9.88 7.45
N LEU A 239 19.19 8.73 7.26
CA LEU A 239 19.08 7.70 8.31
C LEU A 239 20.42 7.04 8.65
N LYS A 240 21.29 6.82 7.66
CA LYS A 240 22.67 6.34 7.93
C LYS A 240 23.49 7.35 8.71
N SER A 241 23.38 8.66 8.38
CA SER A 241 24.02 9.72 9.15
C SER A 241 23.48 9.77 10.57
N GLU A 242 22.16 9.75 10.74
CA GLU A 242 21.49 9.74 12.05
C GLU A 242 21.98 8.57 12.92
N ALA A 243 22.06 7.36 12.35
CA ALA A 243 22.56 6.19 13.06
C ALA A 243 24.04 6.37 13.49
N LYS A 244 24.88 6.90 12.60
CA LYS A 244 26.29 7.17 12.87
C LYS A 244 26.46 8.22 13.95
N ASP A 245 25.75 9.35 13.84
CA ASP A 245 25.84 10.49 14.77
C ASP A 245 25.37 10.11 16.18
N ASN A 246 24.42 9.17 16.28
CA ASN A 246 23.96 8.57 17.53
C ASN A 246 24.84 7.39 18.02
N GLY A 247 25.89 7.02 17.30
CA GLY A 247 26.80 5.94 17.68
C GLY A 247 26.13 4.55 17.70
N LEU A 248 25.16 4.29 16.81
CA LEU A 248 24.41 3.03 16.74
C LEU A 248 25.23 1.95 16.04
N THR A 249 26.10 1.26 16.79
CA THR A 249 26.92 0.14 16.28
C THR A 249 26.12 -1.14 16.09
N ASN A 250 24.93 -1.23 16.66
CA ASN A 250 24.01 -2.36 16.57
C ASN A 250 23.01 -2.28 15.40
N VAL A 251 23.09 -1.25 14.56
CA VAL A 251 22.22 -1.07 13.38
C VAL A 251 23.01 -1.28 12.09
N SER A 252 22.49 -2.09 11.19
CA SER A 252 23.09 -2.35 9.88
C SER A 252 22.11 -2.11 8.74
N PHE A 253 22.51 -1.30 7.75
CA PHE A 253 21.75 -1.04 6.51
C PHE A 253 22.24 -1.97 5.41
N LEU A 254 21.37 -2.84 4.90
CA LEU A 254 21.70 -3.86 3.90
C LEU A 254 21.37 -3.45 2.46
N GLY A 255 20.80 -2.25 2.26
CA GLY A 255 20.32 -1.81 0.96
C GLY A 255 19.10 -2.61 0.47
N PHE A 256 18.79 -2.49 -0.82
CA PHE A 256 17.67 -3.19 -1.44
C PHE A 256 17.94 -4.69 -1.58
N LYS A 257 16.98 -5.51 -1.11
CA LYS A 257 16.97 -6.97 -1.25
C LYS A 257 15.62 -7.44 -1.78
N GLN A 258 15.64 -8.52 -2.56
CA GLN A 258 14.43 -9.12 -3.13
C GLN A 258 14.57 -10.63 -3.32
N GLY A 259 13.47 -11.31 -3.66
CA GLY A 259 13.46 -12.74 -3.95
C GLY A 259 13.99 -13.57 -2.79
N GLU A 260 14.76 -14.62 -3.08
CA GLU A 260 15.25 -15.56 -2.09
C GLU A 260 16.19 -14.93 -1.05
N GLU A 261 16.94 -13.89 -1.42
CA GLU A 261 17.81 -13.19 -0.47
C GLU A 261 16.98 -12.49 0.62
N LEU A 262 15.90 -11.78 0.25
CA LEU A 262 15.02 -11.17 1.22
C LEU A 262 14.29 -12.21 2.07
N LYS A 263 13.78 -13.27 1.47
CA LYS A 263 13.09 -14.36 2.20
C LYS A 263 14.00 -14.99 3.24
N LYS A 264 15.26 -15.20 2.90
CA LYS A 264 16.26 -15.74 3.84
C LYS A 264 16.50 -14.80 5.01
N ILE A 265 16.75 -13.50 4.75
CA ILE A 265 16.92 -12.49 5.81
C ILE A 265 15.67 -12.44 6.70
N LEU A 266 14.49 -12.51 6.11
CA LEU A 266 13.23 -12.51 6.82
C LEU A 266 13.08 -13.76 7.69
N SER A 267 13.30 -14.95 7.16
CA SER A 267 13.20 -16.23 7.89
C SER A 267 14.24 -16.36 9.00
N GLU A 268 15.39 -15.73 8.89
CA GLU A 268 16.46 -15.72 9.90
C GLU A 268 16.26 -14.64 10.99
N SER A 269 15.30 -13.72 10.84
CA SER A 269 15.04 -12.66 11.82
C SER A 269 14.38 -13.19 13.09
N THR A 270 14.52 -12.48 14.20
CA THR A 270 13.80 -12.78 15.45
C THR A 270 12.38 -12.24 15.41
N CYS A 271 12.23 -11.02 14.87
CA CYS A 271 10.98 -10.28 14.80
C CYS A 271 11.05 -9.25 13.67
N VAL A 272 9.93 -8.95 13.07
CA VAL A 272 9.80 -7.87 12.10
C VAL A 272 9.16 -6.66 12.77
N VAL A 273 9.71 -5.47 12.50
CA VAL A 273 9.20 -4.20 13.02
C VAL A 273 8.60 -3.39 11.89
N VAL A 274 7.37 -2.90 12.09
CA VAL A 274 6.61 -2.07 11.13
C VAL A 274 6.23 -0.76 11.83
N PRO A 275 7.16 0.22 11.89
CA PRO A 275 7.02 1.42 12.72
C PRO A 275 6.31 2.57 12.02
N SER A 276 5.45 2.27 11.06
CA SER A 276 4.79 3.27 10.20
C SER A 276 4.04 4.35 10.97
N GLU A 277 4.13 5.59 10.50
CA GLU A 277 3.48 6.77 11.10
C GLU A 277 2.37 7.35 10.21
N TRP A 278 1.96 6.61 9.19
CA TRP A 278 0.87 6.96 8.29
C TRP A 278 -0.19 5.85 8.22
N TYR A 279 -1.31 6.14 7.59
CA TYR A 279 -2.38 5.14 7.40
C TYR A 279 -1.94 4.04 6.43
N GLU A 280 -1.33 2.98 6.97
CA GLU A 280 -1.10 1.74 6.20
C GLU A 280 -2.43 1.11 5.82
N ASN A 281 -2.44 0.47 4.66
CA ASN A 281 -3.60 -0.27 4.20
C ASN A 281 -3.59 -1.71 4.76
N CYS A 282 -3.10 -2.66 3.97
CA CYS A 282 -2.86 -4.03 4.39
C CYS A 282 -1.39 -4.35 4.05
N PRO A 283 -0.43 -3.98 4.94
CA PRO A 283 0.98 -4.08 4.63
C PRO A 283 1.42 -5.52 4.40
N MET A 284 1.90 -5.80 3.18
CA MET A 284 2.42 -7.12 2.81
C MET A 284 3.57 -7.56 3.71
N THR A 285 4.37 -6.61 4.22
CA THR A 285 5.45 -6.87 5.19
C THR A 285 4.99 -7.70 6.38
N ILE A 286 3.78 -7.44 6.91
CA ILE A 286 3.23 -8.23 8.03
C ILE A 286 2.86 -9.64 7.56
N LEU A 287 2.19 -9.76 6.41
CA LEU A 287 1.81 -11.07 5.87
C LEU A 287 3.04 -11.90 5.52
N GLU A 288 4.09 -11.28 4.97
CA GLU A 288 5.37 -11.91 4.67
C GLU A 288 6.10 -12.37 5.94
N ALA A 289 6.10 -11.54 7.01
CA ALA A 289 6.66 -11.90 8.30
C ALA A 289 5.94 -13.12 8.89
N PHE A 290 4.62 -13.11 8.89
CA PHE A 290 3.83 -14.24 9.37
C PHE A 290 4.03 -15.49 8.49
N ALA A 291 4.12 -15.33 7.17
CA ALA A 291 4.43 -16.43 6.26
C ALA A 291 5.80 -17.06 6.55
N ALA A 292 6.77 -16.27 6.97
CA ALA A 292 8.08 -16.74 7.42
C ALA A 292 8.10 -17.25 8.89
N GLY A 293 6.95 -17.29 9.57
CA GLY A 293 6.86 -17.72 10.96
C GLY A 293 7.49 -16.75 11.95
N ARG A 294 7.51 -15.45 11.64
CA ARG A 294 8.11 -14.39 12.47
C ARG A 294 7.03 -13.53 13.12
N PRO A 295 7.13 -13.23 14.43
CA PRO A 295 6.24 -12.30 15.08
C PRO A 295 6.48 -10.87 14.57
N VAL A 296 5.49 -10.00 14.76
CA VAL A 296 5.56 -8.62 14.30
C VAL A 296 5.34 -7.66 15.47
N ILE A 297 6.12 -6.57 15.50
CA ILE A 297 5.81 -5.38 16.29
C ILE A 297 5.36 -4.30 15.32
N GLY A 298 4.08 -3.92 15.34
CA GLY A 298 3.49 -2.94 14.43
C GLY A 298 3.01 -1.69 15.15
N ALA A 299 3.05 -0.54 14.46
CA ALA A 299 2.45 0.68 14.96
C ALA A 299 0.92 0.57 14.97
N ASP A 300 0.25 1.12 15.98
CA ASP A 300 -1.22 1.15 16.12
C ASP A 300 -1.83 2.20 15.20
N ILE A 301 -1.74 1.97 13.88
CA ILE A 301 -2.18 2.94 12.87
C ILE A 301 -2.69 2.25 11.59
N GLY A 302 -3.74 2.81 11.01
CA GLY A 302 -4.30 2.31 9.75
C GLY A 302 -4.81 0.88 9.86
N GLY A 303 -4.49 0.03 8.88
CA GLY A 303 -4.84 -1.38 8.85
C GLY A 303 -3.85 -2.31 9.57
N ILE A 304 -2.79 -1.78 10.19
CA ILE A 304 -1.80 -2.61 10.91
C ILE A 304 -2.45 -3.38 12.08
N PRO A 305 -3.24 -2.75 12.98
CA PRO A 305 -3.85 -3.44 14.13
C PRO A 305 -4.79 -4.58 13.73
N GLU A 306 -5.38 -4.53 12.54
CA GLU A 306 -6.28 -5.57 12.04
C GLU A 306 -5.55 -6.89 11.73
N LEU A 307 -4.25 -6.82 11.48
CA LEU A 307 -3.43 -7.97 11.11
C LEU A 307 -2.76 -8.64 12.32
N ILE A 308 -2.64 -7.93 13.46
CA ILE A 308 -1.88 -8.39 14.63
C ILE A 308 -2.84 -8.73 15.77
N ASP A 309 -2.88 -10.01 16.14
CA ASP A 309 -3.54 -10.46 17.37
C ASP A 309 -2.54 -10.26 18.53
N VAL A 310 -2.73 -9.19 19.30
CA VAL A 310 -1.80 -8.76 20.36
C VAL A 310 -1.50 -9.90 21.33
N GLU A 311 -0.23 -10.07 21.70
CA GLU A 311 0.33 -11.14 22.55
C GLU A 311 0.22 -12.55 21.97
N ARG A 312 -0.46 -12.73 20.84
CA ARG A 312 -0.65 -14.03 20.21
C ARG A 312 0.26 -14.25 19.00
N ASP A 313 0.41 -13.22 18.13
CA ASP A 313 1.31 -13.27 16.98
C ASP A 313 2.17 -12.01 16.82
N GLY A 314 2.00 -11.03 17.72
CA GLY A 314 2.78 -9.82 17.71
C GLY A 314 2.41 -8.85 18.82
N PHE A 315 2.93 -7.63 18.71
CA PHE A 315 2.60 -6.50 19.56
C PHE A 315 2.25 -5.28 18.72
N ILE A 316 1.49 -4.38 19.32
CA ILE A 316 1.29 -3.03 18.77
C ILE A 316 1.89 -2.00 19.73
N PHE A 317 2.24 -0.83 19.18
CA PHE A 317 2.72 0.31 19.93
C PHE A 317 2.21 1.62 19.30
N GLU A 318 2.16 2.69 20.07
CA GLU A 318 1.72 4.00 19.61
C GLU A 318 2.67 4.57 18.54
N PRO A 319 2.18 5.01 17.37
CA PRO A 319 3.02 5.56 16.31
C PRO A 319 3.91 6.71 16.81
N GLY A 320 5.20 6.67 16.47
CA GLY A 320 6.19 7.66 16.93
C GLY A 320 6.70 7.45 18.37
N ASN A 321 6.17 6.48 19.11
CA ASN A 321 6.58 6.22 20.48
C ASN A 321 7.73 5.20 20.54
N ALA A 322 8.97 5.72 20.44
CA ALA A 322 10.19 4.90 20.46
C ALA A 322 10.38 4.14 21.78
N GLN A 323 9.88 4.69 22.91
CA GLN A 323 9.98 4.03 24.22
C GLN A 323 9.11 2.75 24.25
N GLN A 324 7.83 2.85 23.86
CA GLN A 324 6.96 1.67 23.77
C GLN A 324 7.51 0.62 22.79
N LEU A 325 8.03 1.07 21.63
CA LEU A 325 8.67 0.16 20.67
C LEU A 325 9.87 -0.55 21.29
N SER A 326 10.74 0.18 21.97
CA SER A 326 11.92 -0.36 22.68
C SER A 326 11.52 -1.44 23.69
N GLU A 327 10.49 -1.20 24.50
CA GLU A 327 9.97 -2.16 25.48
C GLU A 327 9.47 -3.44 24.84
N LYS A 328 8.77 -3.37 23.68
CA LYS A 328 8.32 -4.55 22.97
C LYS A 328 9.48 -5.31 22.31
N ILE A 329 10.49 -4.60 21.78
CA ILE A 329 11.73 -5.20 21.27
C ILE A 329 12.45 -5.95 22.39
N GLN A 330 12.62 -5.33 23.54
CA GLN A 330 13.27 -5.96 24.71
C GLN A 330 12.52 -7.21 25.16
N TRP A 331 11.18 -7.14 25.23
CA TRP A 331 10.36 -8.30 25.61
C TRP A 331 10.54 -9.47 24.62
N ILE A 332 10.52 -9.22 23.31
CA ILE A 332 10.77 -10.25 22.28
C ILE A 332 12.16 -10.87 22.46
N TRP A 333 13.16 -10.02 22.70
CA TRP A 333 14.55 -10.45 22.88
C TRP A 333 14.75 -11.37 24.09
N GLU A 334 14.15 -11.03 25.19
CA GLU A 334 14.22 -11.81 26.45
C GLU A 334 13.34 -13.07 26.40
N ASN A 335 12.32 -13.10 25.57
CA ASN A 335 11.34 -14.18 25.51
C ASN A 335 11.35 -14.95 24.16
N ARG A 336 12.53 -15.28 23.62
CA ARG A 336 12.73 -15.88 22.28
C ARG A 336 11.82 -17.10 22.01
N ASN A 337 11.66 -17.98 22.98
CA ASN A 337 10.78 -19.15 22.83
C ASN A 337 9.29 -18.80 22.70
N LYS A 338 8.84 -17.75 23.40
CA LYS A 338 7.47 -17.26 23.25
C LYS A 338 7.31 -16.52 21.90
N ALA A 339 8.29 -15.70 21.53
CA ALA A 339 8.32 -15.00 20.26
C ALA A 339 8.22 -15.97 19.06
N ARG A 340 8.93 -17.09 19.11
CA ARG A 340 8.82 -18.14 18.09
C ARG A 340 7.40 -18.73 18.01
N LYS A 341 6.77 -19.01 19.15
CA LYS A 341 5.37 -19.49 19.17
C LYS A 341 4.42 -18.46 18.58
N MET A 342 4.63 -17.17 18.89
CA MET A 342 3.87 -16.06 18.29
C MET A 342 4.03 -16.05 16.76
N GLY A 343 5.24 -16.16 16.24
CA GLY A 343 5.49 -16.25 14.80
C GLY A 343 4.76 -17.43 14.14
N MET A 344 4.74 -18.60 14.79
CA MET A 344 4.00 -19.76 14.27
C MET A 344 2.48 -19.60 14.34
N HIS A 345 1.94 -18.82 15.29
CA HIS A 345 0.53 -18.43 15.27
C HIS A 345 0.23 -17.51 14.08
N GLY A 346 1.11 -16.54 13.81
CA GLY A 346 1.01 -15.70 12.61
C GLY A 346 1.05 -16.53 11.32
N ARG A 347 1.96 -17.51 11.24
CA ARG A 347 2.03 -18.45 10.09
C ARG A 347 0.70 -19.18 9.88
N LYS A 348 0.15 -19.78 10.93
CA LYS A 348 -1.16 -20.44 10.86
C LYS A 348 -2.26 -19.48 10.40
N LYS A 349 -2.25 -18.24 10.91
CA LYS A 349 -3.21 -17.20 10.51
C LYS A 349 -3.18 -16.94 9.01
N VAL A 350 -2.00 -16.75 8.39
CA VAL A 350 -1.92 -16.51 6.94
C VAL A 350 -2.32 -17.72 6.13
N GLU A 351 -1.97 -18.93 6.58
CA GLU A 351 -2.40 -20.17 5.92
C GLU A 351 -3.92 -20.37 5.95
N GLU A 352 -4.58 -19.96 7.03
CA GLU A 352 -6.03 -20.13 7.20
C GLU A 352 -6.85 -18.96 6.66
N LYS A 353 -6.40 -17.72 6.81
CA LYS A 353 -7.22 -16.53 6.54
C LYS A 353 -6.76 -15.70 5.33
N PHE A 354 -5.44 -15.60 5.09
CA PHE A 354 -4.86 -14.72 4.08
C PHE A 354 -4.22 -15.51 2.92
N ASN A 355 -4.89 -16.57 2.46
CA ASN A 355 -4.41 -17.42 1.38
C ASN A 355 -5.12 -17.14 0.06
N ALA A 356 -4.49 -17.54 -1.06
CA ALA A 356 -4.98 -17.30 -2.41
C ALA A 356 -6.38 -17.88 -2.66
N LYS A 357 -6.70 -19.04 -2.07
CA LYS A 357 -8.01 -19.68 -2.26
C LYS A 357 -9.14 -18.82 -1.68
N LYS A 358 -9.00 -18.38 -0.41
CA LYS A 358 -10.00 -17.52 0.23
C LYS A 358 -10.14 -16.16 -0.45
N HIS A 359 -9.00 -15.58 -0.86
CA HIS A 359 -9.03 -14.34 -1.61
C HIS A 359 -9.78 -14.50 -2.94
N TYR A 360 -9.51 -15.56 -3.69
CA TYR A 360 -10.21 -15.86 -4.95
C TYR A 360 -11.71 -16.09 -4.73
N GLU A 361 -12.09 -16.89 -3.72
CA GLU A 361 -13.50 -17.13 -3.38
C GLU A 361 -14.22 -15.82 -3.03
N GLY A 362 -13.59 -14.97 -2.22
CA GLY A 362 -14.12 -13.64 -1.88
C GLY A 362 -14.23 -12.71 -3.08
N LEU A 363 -13.22 -12.69 -3.94
CA LEU A 363 -13.22 -11.88 -5.16
C LEU A 363 -14.35 -12.32 -6.12
N MET A 364 -14.50 -13.63 -6.31
CA MET A 364 -15.58 -14.16 -7.17
C MET A 364 -16.97 -13.90 -6.59
N ALA A 365 -17.14 -13.94 -5.27
CA ALA A 365 -18.39 -13.56 -4.62
C ALA A 365 -18.76 -12.08 -4.91
N ILE A 366 -17.77 -11.18 -4.82
CA ILE A 366 -17.96 -9.76 -5.15
C ILE A 366 -18.34 -9.62 -6.65
N TYR A 367 -17.64 -10.28 -7.56
CA TYR A 367 -17.94 -10.24 -8.99
C TYR A 367 -19.36 -10.74 -9.29
N ASN A 368 -19.75 -11.88 -8.74
CA ASN A 368 -21.07 -12.45 -8.92
C ASN A 368 -22.16 -11.50 -8.40
N SER A 369 -21.93 -10.84 -7.27
CA SER A 369 -22.88 -9.84 -6.71
C SER A 369 -23.07 -8.63 -7.65
N VAL A 370 -22.01 -8.23 -8.35
CA VAL A 370 -22.04 -7.12 -9.32
C VAL A 370 -22.76 -7.52 -10.61
N LEU A 371 -22.55 -8.76 -11.05
CA LEU A 371 -23.14 -9.31 -12.27
C LEU A 371 -24.58 -9.78 -12.09
N GLY A 372 -25.09 -9.85 -10.84
CA GLY A 372 -26.44 -10.35 -10.57
C GLY A 372 -26.59 -11.85 -10.81
N THR A 373 -25.51 -12.63 -10.72
CA THR A 373 -25.44 -14.07 -10.98
C THR A 373 -25.44 -14.92 -9.69
N MET A 374 -26.00 -14.39 -8.59
CA MET A 374 -26.19 -15.15 -7.35
C MET A 374 -27.49 -15.96 -7.38
#